data_e9f12f4cc817c31d2468cdd4357ef75c
#
_entry.id   e9f12f4cc817c31d2468cdd4357ef75c
#
_cell.length_a   1.000
_cell.length_b   1.000
_cell.length_c   1.000
_cell.angle_alpha   90.00
_cell.angle_beta   90.00
_cell.angle_gamma   90.00
#
_symmetry.space_group_name_H-M   'P 1'
#
loop_
_entity.id
_entity.type
_entity.pdbx_description
1 polymer ?
#
loop_
_entity_poly.entity_id
_entity_poly.type
_entity_poly.pdbx_seq_one_letter_code
_entity_poly.pdbx_strand_id
1 'polypeptide(L)'
;MKLTQSLEKLSKSSIIETVQDITFNNIRSAVMRNSTELFEKASDTIIHSHTKYIVGSRACSVAANFLSVNLKDTLPMVFPEPSDSLNTFDYLSDISKRDCLIAI
;
A
#
# COMPACT_ATOMS: atom_id res chain seq x y z
N MET A 1 11.59 28.05 12.48
CA MET A 1 11.62 27.04 11.41
C MET A 1 10.96 25.77 11.90
N LYS A 2 10.11 25.16 11.10
CA LYS A 2 9.32 23.98 11.51
C LYS A 2 10.18 22.80 12.00
N LEU A 3 11.31 22.56 11.36
CA LEU A 3 12.22 21.47 11.74
C LEU A 3 12.81 21.68 13.14
N THR A 4 13.26 22.90 13.45
CA THR A 4 13.83 23.21 14.76
C THR A 4 12.79 23.06 15.86
N GLN A 5 11.56 23.54 15.65
CA GLN A 5 10.46 23.37 16.59
C GLN A 5 10.10 21.90 16.78
N SER A 6 10.12 21.11 15.72
CA SER A 6 9.88 19.66 15.77
C SER A 6 10.98 18.96 16.57
N LEU A 7 12.23 19.32 16.37
CA LEU A 7 13.36 18.76 17.12
C LEU A 7 13.31 19.11 18.61
N GLU A 8 12.98 20.35 18.94
CA GLU A 8 12.80 20.78 20.33
C GLU A 8 11.65 20.03 21.00
N LYS A 9 10.55 19.83 20.29
CA LYS A 9 9.40 19.06 20.78
C LYS A 9 9.78 17.60 21.02
N LEU A 10 10.55 17.00 20.13
CA LEU A 10 11.07 15.63 20.26
C LEU A 10 12.02 15.49 21.45
N SER A 11 12.82 16.52 21.77
CA SER A 11 13.73 16.48 22.91
C SER A 11 13.02 16.56 24.26
N LYS A 12 11.79 17.10 24.30
CA LYS A 12 11.00 17.25 25.53
C LYS A 12 10.11 16.06 25.87
N SER A 13 9.78 15.24 24.87
CA SER A 13 8.99 14.02 25.04
C SER A 13 9.82 12.82 24.66
N SER A 14 9.43 11.64 25.17
CA SER A 14 10.04 10.39 24.70
C SER A 14 9.85 10.27 23.19
N ILE A 15 10.95 10.03 22.48
CA ILE A 15 10.92 9.80 21.01
C ILE A 15 9.99 8.63 20.69
N ILE A 16 10.00 7.60 21.51
CA ILE A 16 9.17 6.41 21.34
C ILE A 16 7.68 6.79 21.41
N GLU A 17 7.28 7.56 22.43
CA GLU A 17 5.89 8.02 22.58
C GLU A 17 5.45 8.88 21.40
N THR A 18 6.29 9.78 20.93
CA THR A 18 6.00 10.64 19.78
C THR A 18 5.80 9.80 18.51
N VAL A 19 6.68 8.85 18.27
CA VAL A 19 6.57 7.94 17.10
C VAL A 19 5.31 7.10 17.19
N GLN A 20 4.98 6.57 18.37
CA GLN A 20 3.75 5.82 18.59
C GLN A 20 2.52 6.66 18.26
N ASP A 21 2.44 7.88 18.78
CA ASP A 21 1.30 8.76 18.57
C ASP A 21 1.11 9.09 17.09
N ILE A 22 2.18 9.39 16.38
CA ILE A 22 2.14 9.66 14.95
C ILE A 22 1.67 8.42 14.20
N THR A 23 2.23 7.26 14.51
CA THR A 23 1.90 6.01 13.83
C THR A 23 0.43 5.63 14.04
N PHE A 24 -0.05 5.67 15.28
CA PHE A 24 -1.45 5.35 15.59
C PHE A 24 -2.41 6.35 14.95
N ASN A 25 -2.08 7.63 14.96
CA ASN A 25 -2.90 8.66 14.31
C ASN A 25 -2.96 8.47 12.79
N ASN A 26 -1.86 8.08 12.17
CA ASN A 26 -1.82 7.81 10.72
C ASN A 26 -2.71 6.61 10.36
N ILE A 27 -2.63 5.53 11.12
CA ILE A 27 -3.47 4.34 10.90
C ILE A 27 -4.95 4.68 11.12
N ARG A 28 -5.27 5.37 12.21
CA ARG A 28 -6.64 5.79 12.51
C ARG A 28 -7.20 6.66 11.40
N SER A 29 -6.45 7.65 10.93
CA SER A 29 -6.86 8.53 9.85
C SER A 29 -7.12 7.78 8.55
N ALA A 30 -6.27 6.81 8.22
CA ALA A 30 -6.44 5.99 7.02
C ALA A 30 -7.75 5.17 7.09
N VAL A 31 -8.02 4.58 8.24
CA VAL A 31 -9.26 3.80 8.44
C VAL A 31 -10.50 4.70 8.41
N MET A 32 -10.44 5.87 9.06
CA MET A 32 -11.59 6.78 9.16
C MET A 32 -11.92 7.49 7.84
N ARG A 33 -10.94 7.66 6.94
CA ARG A 33 -11.16 8.31 5.63
C ARG A 33 -11.81 7.38 4.62
N ASN A 34 -11.88 6.11 4.90
CA ASN A 34 -12.43 5.11 3.99
C ASN A 34 -13.60 4.40 4.67
N SER A 35 -14.73 4.34 3.98
CA SER A 35 -15.90 3.64 4.51
C SER A 35 -15.72 2.13 4.45
N THR A 36 -16.47 1.43 5.28
CA THR A 36 -16.55 -0.04 5.21
C THR A 36 -16.97 -0.52 3.83
N GLU A 37 -17.91 0.18 3.20
CA GLU A 37 -18.38 -0.13 1.84
C GLU A 37 -17.26 -0.04 0.80
N LEU A 38 -16.36 0.94 0.92
CA LEU A 38 -15.20 1.06 0.02
C LEU A 38 -14.24 -0.11 0.21
N PHE A 39 -13.96 -0.51 1.45
CA PHE A 39 -13.12 -1.67 1.72
C PHE A 39 -13.73 -2.96 1.18
N GLU A 40 -15.02 -3.16 1.38
CA GLU A 40 -15.75 -4.32 0.85
C GLU A 40 -15.69 -4.35 -0.68
N LYS A 41 -15.94 -3.23 -1.32
CA LYS A 41 -15.88 -3.11 -2.78
C LYS A 41 -14.48 -3.39 -3.32
N ALA A 42 -13.45 -2.86 -2.68
CA ALA A 42 -12.06 -3.13 -3.06
C ALA A 42 -11.72 -4.61 -2.90
N SER A 43 -12.11 -5.21 -1.77
CA SER A 43 -11.88 -6.63 -1.49
C SER A 43 -12.58 -7.51 -2.52
N ASP A 44 -13.84 -7.24 -2.83
CA ASP A 44 -14.60 -7.99 -3.82
C ASP A 44 -13.97 -7.88 -5.22
N THR A 45 -13.52 -6.68 -5.59
CA THR A 45 -12.84 -6.46 -6.86
C THR A 45 -11.58 -7.31 -6.97
N ILE A 46 -10.78 -7.36 -5.90
CA ILE A 46 -9.55 -8.15 -5.86
C ILE A 46 -9.86 -9.64 -5.92
N ILE A 47 -10.78 -10.11 -5.11
CA ILE A 47 -11.13 -11.53 -5.00
C ILE A 47 -11.68 -12.08 -6.31
N HIS A 48 -12.57 -11.34 -6.97
CA HIS A 48 -13.28 -11.80 -8.16
C HIS A 48 -12.54 -11.53 -9.47
N SER A 49 -11.44 -10.78 -9.45
CA SER A 49 -10.63 -10.57 -10.66
C SER A 49 -9.88 -11.84 -11.07
N HIS A 50 -9.61 -11.96 -12.37
CA HIS A 50 -8.82 -13.09 -12.88
C HIS A 50 -7.35 -12.96 -12.47
N THR A 51 -6.70 -11.88 -12.86
CA THR A 51 -5.30 -11.61 -12.54
C THR A 51 -5.19 -10.33 -11.73
N LYS A 52 -4.36 -10.33 -10.69
CA LYS A 52 -4.11 -9.18 -9.83
C LYS A 52 -2.71 -8.66 -10.13
N TYR A 53 -2.65 -7.50 -10.75
CA TYR A 53 -1.40 -6.78 -11.01
C TYR A 53 -1.16 -5.78 -9.88
N ILE A 54 0.03 -5.78 -9.30
CA ILE A 54 0.35 -4.91 -8.17
C ILE A 54 1.58 -4.09 -8.51
N VAL A 55 1.43 -2.78 -8.51
CA VAL A 55 2.51 -1.84 -8.82
C VAL A 55 2.77 -0.88 -7.66
N GLY A 56 4.02 -0.56 -7.47
CA GLY A 56 4.45 0.45 -6.51
C GLY A 56 5.88 0.86 -6.83
N SER A 57 6.15 2.15 -6.81
CA SER A 57 7.48 2.66 -7.13
C SER A 57 8.20 3.16 -5.88
N ARG A 58 9.53 3.05 -5.90
CA ARG A 58 10.41 3.50 -4.79
C ARG A 58 9.99 2.88 -3.45
N ALA A 59 9.73 3.69 -2.43
CA ALA A 59 9.32 3.22 -1.11
C ALA A 59 8.01 2.44 -1.15
N CYS A 60 7.09 2.79 -2.05
CA CYS A 60 5.82 2.09 -2.21
C CYS A 60 5.99 0.67 -2.76
N SER A 61 7.13 0.35 -3.40
CA SER A 61 7.41 -1.01 -3.85
C SER A 61 7.51 -2.01 -2.69
N VAL A 62 7.93 -1.55 -1.53
CA VAL A 62 7.99 -2.39 -0.31
C VAL A 62 6.57 -2.77 0.13
N ALA A 63 5.65 -1.80 0.16
CA ALA A 63 4.26 -2.05 0.51
C ALA A 63 3.57 -2.93 -0.55
N ALA A 64 3.86 -2.72 -1.83
CA ALA A 64 3.34 -3.54 -2.92
C ALA A 64 3.81 -4.99 -2.80
N ASN A 65 5.08 -5.23 -2.49
CA ASN A 65 5.62 -6.56 -2.27
C ASN A 65 5.02 -7.24 -1.04
N PHE A 66 4.86 -6.52 0.05
CA PHE A 66 4.23 -7.03 1.25
C PHE A 66 2.78 -7.47 0.98
N LEU A 67 2.01 -6.64 0.29
CA LEU A 67 0.65 -6.98 -0.11
C LEU A 67 0.63 -8.21 -1.01
N SER A 68 1.54 -8.29 -1.99
CA SER A 68 1.63 -9.41 -2.93
C SER A 68 1.88 -10.74 -2.23
N VAL A 69 2.81 -10.78 -1.28
CA VAL A 69 3.12 -11.98 -0.52
C VAL A 69 1.89 -12.47 0.24
N ASN A 70 1.19 -11.55 0.91
CA ASN A 70 0.01 -11.91 1.67
C ASN A 70 -1.15 -12.36 0.78
N LEU A 71 -1.37 -11.71 -0.36
CA LEU A 71 -2.42 -12.12 -1.29
C LEU A 71 -2.13 -13.46 -1.95
N LYS A 72 -0.87 -13.76 -2.26
CA LYS A 72 -0.48 -15.05 -2.86
C LYS A 72 -0.80 -16.24 -1.96
N ASP A 73 -0.81 -16.05 -0.67
CA ASP A 73 -1.12 -17.12 0.28
C ASP A 73 -2.59 -17.56 0.21
N THR A 74 -3.47 -16.69 -0.29
CA THR A 74 -4.91 -16.93 -0.28
C THR A 74 -5.57 -16.86 -1.65
N LEU A 75 -4.98 -16.16 -2.61
CA LEU A 75 -5.58 -15.92 -3.93
C LEU A 75 -4.66 -16.37 -5.05
N PRO A 76 -5.23 -16.92 -6.14
CA PRO A 76 -4.47 -17.27 -7.33
C PRO A 76 -4.17 -16.04 -8.19
N MET A 77 -3.22 -16.18 -9.10
CA MET A 77 -2.94 -15.21 -10.16
C MET A 77 -2.58 -13.81 -9.64
N VAL A 78 -1.75 -13.76 -8.63
CA VAL A 78 -1.20 -12.52 -8.06
C VAL A 78 0.20 -12.30 -8.62
N PHE A 79 0.38 -11.21 -9.40
CA PHE A 79 1.64 -10.90 -10.06
C PHE A 79 2.10 -9.48 -9.69
N PRO A 80 3.03 -9.34 -8.73
CA PRO A 80 3.63 -8.05 -8.45
C PRO A 80 4.57 -7.63 -9.58
N GLU A 81 4.71 -6.34 -9.80
CA GLU A 81 5.70 -5.82 -10.73
C GLU A 81 7.10 -6.19 -10.24
N PRO A 82 7.94 -6.82 -11.07
CA PRO A 82 9.31 -7.14 -10.68
C PRO A 82 10.11 -5.89 -10.32
N SER A 83 10.93 -5.97 -9.28
CA SER A 83 11.77 -4.85 -8.83
C SER A 83 12.80 -4.39 -9.86
N ASP A 84 13.15 -5.25 -10.81
CA ASP A 84 14.05 -5.00 -11.91
C ASP A 84 13.32 -4.62 -13.21
N SER A 85 12.01 -4.41 -13.14
CA SER A 85 11.22 -3.99 -14.30
C SER A 85 11.66 -2.61 -14.76
N LEU A 86 12.09 -2.54 -16.01
CA LEU A 86 12.49 -1.28 -16.66
C LEU A 86 11.30 -0.56 -17.29
N ASN A 87 10.18 -1.26 -17.47
CA ASN A 87 9.04 -0.74 -18.15
C ASN A 87 7.73 -1.32 -17.60
N THR A 88 7.00 -0.50 -16.88
CA THR A 88 5.69 -0.86 -16.32
C THR A 88 4.68 -1.20 -17.42
N PHE A 89 4.79 -0.59 -18.59
CA PHE A 89 3.90 -0.90 -19.73
C PHE A 89 4.06 -2.34 -20.20
N ASP A 90 5.28 -2.85 -20.25
CA ASP A 90 5.52 -4.26 -20.63
C ASP A 90 4.89 -5.21 -19.62
N TYR A 91 5.03 -4.90 -18.33
CA TYR A 91 4.41 -5.66 -17.26
C TYR A 91 2.88 -5.68 -17.35
N LEU A 92 2.27 -4.58 -17.76
CA LEU A 92 0.82 -4.43 -17.88
C LEU A 92 0.28 -4.69 -19.28
N SER A 93 1.12 -5.16 -20.22
CA SER A 93 0.72 -5.32 -21.62
C SER A 93 -0.47 -6.26 -21.85
N ASP A 94 -0.61 -7.27 -20.98
CA ASP A 94 -1.66 -8.29 -21.11
C ASP A 94 -2.88 -8.00 -20.23
N ILE A 95 -2.92 -6.86 -19.54
CA ILE A 95 -4.04 -6.54 -18.67
C ILE A 95 -5.35 -6.41 -19.46
N SER A 96 -6.40 -6.98 -18.93
CA SER A 96 -7.71 -7.02 -19.56
C SER A 96 -8.82 -6.58 -18.59
N LYS A 97 -10.05 -6.52 -19.10
CA LYS A 97 -11.22 -6.15 -18.29
C LYS A 97 -11.53 -7.10 -17.13
N ARG A 98 -10.97 -8.32 -17.18
CA ARG A 98 -11.17 -9.32 -16.11
C ARG A 98 -10.16 -9.18 -14.99
N ASP A 99 -9.17 -8.33 -15.17
CA ASP A 99 -8.05 -8.18 -14.26
C ASP A 99 -8.24 -6.98 -13.33
N CYS A 100 -7.43 -6.95 -12.29
CA CYS A 100 -7.39 -5.88 -11.30
C CYS A 100 -5.98 -5.29 -11.27
N LEU A 101 -5.89 -3.98 -11.19
CA LEU A 101 -4.64 -3.26 -10.95
C LEU A 101 -4.69 -2.61 -9.58
N ILE A 102 -3.72 -2.94 -8.74
CA ILE A 102 -3.52 -2.31 -7.43
C ILE A 102 -2.27 -1.44 -7.53
N ALA A 103 -2.46 -0.14 -7.44
CA ALA A 103 -1.37 0.83 -7.48
C ALA A 103 -1.18 1.48 -6.10
N ILE A 104 0.05 1.45 -5.60
CA ILE A 104 0.41 1.96 -4.28
C ILE A 104 1.40 3.11 -4.41
#